data_32468935445e1d565d98fb4dab73c504
#
_entry.id   32468935445e1d565d98fb4dab73c504
#
_cell.length_a   1.000
_cell.length_b   1.000
_cell.length_c   1.000
_cell.angle_alpha   90.00
_cell.angle_beta   90.00
_cell.angle_gamma   90.00
#
_symmetry.space_group_name_H-M   'P 1'
#
loop_
_entity.id
_entity.type
_entity.pdbx_description
1 polymer ?
#
loop_
_entity_poly.entity_id
_entity_poly.type
_entity_poly.pdbx_seq_one_letter_code
_entity_poly.pdbx_strand_id
1 'polypeptide(L)'
;MKNNKSRKSGFTLVEIMIVVSLIGFLVAIAVPSFVRARTQSQTNVCINNLRQIDSAMQECALEKNMGPTATITFSDIQGYMKDVVVCPAGGKTFDDSYTLTDVSTKPTCNFSPLTHVLPTTTTN
;
A
#
# COMPACT_ATOMS: atom_id res chain seq x y z
N MET A 1 4.23 38.62 -59.69
CA MET A 1 3.73 37.75 -58.60
C MET A 1 4.90 36.95 -58.03
N LYS A 2 5.37 37.29 -56.83
CA LYS A 2 6.44 36.57 -56.13
C LYS A 2 5.86 35.42 -55.33
N ASN A 3 6.04 34.17 -55.77
CA ASN A 3 5.69 32.99 -55.00
C ASN A 3 6.64 32.83 -53.83
N ASN A 4 6.15 33.15 -52.64
CA ASN A 4 6.85 32.93 -51.39
C ASN A 4 6.70 31.45 -51.01
N LYS A 5 7.69 30.61 -51.38
CA LYS A 5 7.78 29.22 -50.98
C LYS A 5 8.13 29.18 -49.49
N SER A 6 7.15 29.00 -48.63
CA SER A 6 7.33 28.70 -47.22
C SER A 6 8.16 27.44 -47.06
N ARG A 7 9.39 27.56 -46.53
CA ARG A 7 10.25 26.43 -46.18
C ARG A 7 9.65 25.74 -44.96
N LYS A 8 9.03 24.60 -45.17
CA LYS A 8 8.64 23.71 -44.08
C LYS A 8 9.90 23.06 -43.52
N SER A 9 10.36 23.52 -42.37
CA SER A 9 11.43 22.85 -41.63
C SER A 9 10.87 21.56 -41.03
N GLY A 10 11.40 20.41 -41.46
CA GLY A 10 11.10 19.10 -40.87
C GLY A 10 12.14 18.75 -39.80
N PHE A 11 11.77 17.90 -38.85
CA PHE A 11 12.69 17.32 -37.85
C PHE A 11 13.69 16.40 -38.52
N THR A 12 14.94 16.41 -38.05
CA THR A 12 15.97 15.48 -38.48
C THR A 12 15.85 14.14 -37.74
N LEU A 13 16.23 13.04 -38.41
CA LEU A 13 16.25 11.70 -37.81
C LEU A 13 17.19 11.65 -36.59
N VAL A 14 18.33 12.31 -36.64
CA VAL A 14 19.31 12.40 -35.56
C VAL A 14 18.74 13.11 -34.34
N GLU A 15 17.95 14.17 -34.53
CA GLU A 15 17.31 14.93 -33.45
C GLU A 15 16.35 14.05 -32.64
N ILE A 16 15.54 13.23 -33.31
CA ILE A 16 14.65 12.27 -32.64
C ILE A 16 15.46 11.15 -31.96
N MET A 17 16.55 10.67 -32.57
CA MET A 17 17.38 9.63 -31.92
C MET A 17 18.01 10.10 -30.62
N ILE A 18 18.47 11.33 -30.53
CA ILE A 18 19.05 11.91 -29.33
C ILE A 18 17.98 12.00 -28.24
N VAL A 19 16.79 12.51 -28.56
CA VAL A 19 15.67 12.66 -27.59
C VAL A 19 15.26 11.33 -27.04
N VAL A 20 15.05 10.30 -27.87
CA VAL A 20 14.66 8.95 -27.42
C VAL A 20 15.76 8.33 -26.54
N SER A 21 17.04 8.53 -26.90
CA SER A 21 18.16 8.03 -26.10
C SER A 21 18.21 8.65 -24.70
N LEU A 22 17.97 9.96 -24.59
CA LEU A 22 17.93 10.65 -23.29
C LEU A 22 16.76 10.19 -22.44
N ILE A 23 15.57 10.06 -23.01
CA ILE A 23 14.38 9.55 -22.30
C ILE A 23 14.63 8.11 -21.83
N GLY A 24 15.17 7.25 -22.68
CA GLY A 24 15.49 5.88 -22.34
C GLY A 24 16.46 5.76 -21.15
N PHE A 25 17.48 6.60 -21.11
CA PHE A 25 18.43 6.66 -20.00
C PHE A 25 17.77 7.08 -18.69
N LEU A 26 16.92 8.12 -18.71
CA LEU A 26 16.21 8.59 -17.54
C LEU A 26 15.23 7.53 -17.00
N VAL A 27 14.48 6.86 -17.88
CA VAL A 27 13.54 5.79 -17.51
C VAL A 27 14.26 4.60 -16.88
N ALA A 28 15.43 4.22 -17.38
CA ALA A 28 16.22 3.12 -16.85
C ALA A 28 16.58 3.29 -15.37
N ILE A 29 16.79 4.51 -14.91
CA ILE A 29 17.09 4.82 -13.50
C ILE A 29 15.80 4.99 -12.67
N ALA A 30 14.77 5.60 -13.26
CA ALA A 30 13.54 5.96 -12.54
C ALA A 30 12.68 4.75 -12.20
N VAL A 31 12.54 3.76 -13.10
CA VAL A 31 11.64 2.61 -12.92
C VAL A 31 11.99 1.76 -11.69
N PRO A 32 13.24 1.29 -11.48
CA PRO A 32 13.55 0.45 -10.31
C PRO A 32 13.36 1.20 -8.99
N SER A 33 13.64 2.49 -8.95
CA SER A 33 13.42 3.33 -7.77
C SER A 33 11.93 3.48 -7.45
N PHE A 34 11.10 3.69 -8.47
CA PHE A 34 9.66 3.81 -8.32
C PHE A 34 9.01 2.52 -7.78
N VAL A 35 9.42 1.36 -8.29
CA VAL A 35 8.89 0.06 -7.83
C VAL A 35 9.18 -0.14 -6.35
N ARG A 36 10.41 0.14 -5.90
CA ARG A 36 10.78 0.04 -4.47
C ARG A 36 9.96 0.99 -3.59
N ALA A 37 9.81 2.25 -4.01
CA ALA A 37 9.03 3.24 -3.29
C ALA A 37 7.55 2.84 -3.18
N ARG A 38 6.98 2.28 -4.25
CA ARG A 38 5.60 1.75 -4.25
C ARG A 38 5.44 0.62 -3.25
N THR A 39 6.32 -0.37 -3.25
CA THR A 39 6.28 -1.50 -2.31
C THR A 39 6.37 -1.02 -0.86
N GLN A 40 7.29 -0.10 -0.57
CA GLN A 40 7.43 0.48 0.76
C GLN A 40 6.17 1.24 1.19
N SER A 41 5.56 1.99 0.29
CA SER A 41 4.30 2.69 0.55
C SER A 41 3.17 1.71 0.88
N GLN A 42 3.03 0.62 0.12
CA GLN A 42 2.04 -0.42 0.38
C GLN A 42 2.25 -1.09 1.74
N THR A 43 3.49 -1.35 2.12
CA THR A 43 3.85 -1.89 3.44
C THR A 43 3.42 -0.95 4.56
N ASN A 44 3.73 0.34 4.45
CA ASN A 44 3.37 1.34 5.45
C ASN A 44 1.85 1.49 5.61
N VAL A 45 1.11 1.49 4.51
CA VAL A 45 -0.37 1.54 4.54
C VAL A 45 -0.93 0.31 5.22
N CYS A 46 -0.42 -0.90 4.90
CA CYS A 46 -0.87 -2.13 5.53
C CYS A 46 -0.58 -2.15 7.04
N ILE A 47 0.59 -1.69 7.47
CA ILE A 47 0.93 -1.56 8.90
C ILE A 47 -0.01 -0.57 9.60
N ASN A 48 -0.38 0.54 8.97
CA ASN A 48 -1.35 1.48 9.52
C ASN A 48 -2.74 0.85 9.63
N ASN A 49 -3.17 0.06 8.64
CA ASN A 49 -4.41 -0.68 8.69
C ASN A 49 -4.42 -1.68 9.87
N LEU A 50 -3.32 -2.42 10.06
CA LEU A 50 -3.17 -3.32 11.21
C LEU A 50 -3.27 -2.59 12.56
N ARG A 51 -2.72 -1.38 12.67
CA ARG A 51 -2.86 -0.55 13.88
C ARG A 51 -4.31 -0.13 14.12
N GLN A 52 -5.04 0.24 13.08
CA GLN A 52 -6.47 0.57 13.19
C GLN A 52 -7.28 -0.64 13.62
N ILE A 53 -7.01 -1.81 13.06
CA ILE A 53 -7.65 -3.08 13.43
C ILE A 53 -7.35 -3.41 14.90
N ASP A 54 -6.09 -3.35 15.32
CA ASP A 54 -5.68 -3.61 16.71
C ASP A 54 -6.37 -2.65 17.69
N SER A 55 -6.45 -1.36 17.37
CA SER A 55 -7.17 -0.38 18.18
C SER A 55 -8.66 -0.70 18.28
N ALA A 56 -9.30 -1.04 17.17
CA ALA A 56 -10.72 -1.43 17.15
C ALA A 56 -10.98 -2.71 17.94
N MET A 57 -10.06 -3.69 17.89
CA MET A 57 -10.13 -4.90 18.71
C MET A 57 -10.09 -4.59 20.21
N GLN A 58 -9.16 -3.72 20.64
CA GLN A 58 -9.03 -3.32 22.04
C GLN A 58 -10.25 -2.53 22.52
N GLU A 59 -10.78 -1.62 21.71
CA GLU A 59 -11.97 -0.85 22.03
C GLU A 59 -13.21 -1.74 22.17
N CYS A 60 -13.42 -2.65 21.22
CA CYS A 60 -14.48 -3.65 21.27
C CYS A 60 -14.37 -4.54 22.52
N ALA A 61 -13.16 -5.00 22.84
CA ALA A 61 -12.91 -5.85 24.00
C ALA A 61 -13.22 -5.14 25.33
N LEU A 62 -12.85 -3.85 25.43
CA LEU A 62 -13.16 -3.04 26.62
C LEU A 62 -14.66 -2.81 26.78
N GLU A 63 -15.35 -2.45 25.70
CA GLU A 63 -16.80 -2.17 25.75
C GLU A 63 -17.62 -3.43 26.06
N LYS A 64 -17.28 -4.56 25.46
CA LYS A 64 -17.95 -5.84 25.66
C LYS A 64 -17.42 -6.64 26.85
N ASN A 65 -16.46 -6.12 27.63
CA ASN A 65 -15.77 -6.82 28.73
C ASN A 65 -15.25 -8.21 28.33
N MET A 66 -14.62 -8.31 27.15
CA MET A 66 -14.08 -9.57 26.62
C MET A 66 -12.75 -9.92 27.31
N GLY A 67 -12.57 -11.19 27.63
CA GLY A 67 -11.30 -11.67 28.18
C GLY A 67 -10.19 -11.72 27.10
N PRO A 68 -8.92 -11.81 27.50
CA PRO A 68 -7.77 -11.77 26.56
C PRO A 68 -7.77 -12.92 25.56
N THR A 69 -8.34 -14.07 25.90
CA THR A 69 -8.44 -15.27 25.04
C THR A 69 -9.77 -15.36 24.30
N ALA A 70 -10.63 -14.34 24.39
CA ALA A 70 -11.91 -14.33 23.69
C ALA A 70 -11.67 -14.17 22.19
N THR A 71 -12.30 -15.03 21.40
CA THR A 71 -12.25 -14.95 19.94
C THR A 71 -12.95 -13.67 19.47
N ILE A 72 -12.31 -12.95 18.58
CA ILE A 72 -12.81 -11.73 17.99
C ILE A 72 -12.87 -11.86 16.47
N THR A 73 -13.95 -11.37 15.87
CA THR A 73 -14.21 -11.47 14.43
C THR A 73 -14.35 -10.08 13.82
N PHE A 74 -14.29 -10.01 12.48
CA PHE A 74 -14.50 -8.76 11.77
C PHE A 74 -15.85 -8.12 12.10
N SER A 75 -16.92 -8.93 12.23
CA SER A 75 -18.25 -8.44 12.60
C SER A 75 -18.29 -7.69 13.92
N ASP A 76 -17.43 -8.11 14.86
CA ASP A 76 -17.36 -7.50 16.20
C ASP A 76 -16.71 -6.12 16.17
N ILE A 77 -15.70 -5.93 15.33
CA ILE A 77 -14.90 -4.71 15.25
C ILE A 77 -15.39 -3.71 14.21
N GLN A 78 -16.27 -4.14 13.30
CA GLN A 78 -16.74 -3.30 12.18
C GLN A 78 -17.38 -1.98 12.67
N GLY A 79 -18.08 -1.99 13.80
CA GLY A 79 -18.69 -0.79 14.37
C GLY A 79 -17.69 0.21 14.97
N TYR A 80 -16.46 -0.22 15.26
CA TYR A 80 -15.38 0.59 15.83
C TYR A 80 -14.38 1.09 14.79
N MET A 81 -14.55 0.66 13.54
CA MET A 81 -13.75 1.11 12.42
C MET A 81 -14.53 2.12 11.57
N LYS A 82 -13.88 3.19 11.15
CA LYS A 82 -14.49 4.19 10.28
C LYS A 82 -14.80 3.63 8.89
N ASP A 83 -13.88 2.88 8.34
CA ASP A 83 -13.97 2.29 7.00
C ASP A 83 -13.41 0.86 7.01
N VAL A 84 -13.90 0.03 6.10
CA VAL A 84 -13.35 -1.31 5.89
C VAL A 84 -12.00 -1.19 5.19
N VAL A 85 -10.94 -1.64 5.87
CA VAL A 85 -9.58 -1.61 5.34
C VAL A 85 -9.22 -2.92 4.66
N VAL A 86 -8.43 -2.83 3.59
CA VAL A 86 -7.90 -3.98 2.85
C VAL A 86 -6.40 -3.81 2.61
N CYS A 87 -5.70 -4.93 2.40
CA CYS A 87 -4.27 -4.87 2.12
C CYS A 87 -4.01 -4.32 0.70
N PRO A 88 -3.25 -3.23 0.53
CA PRO A 88 -2.98 -2.65 -0.78
C PRO A 88 -2.06 -3.49 -1.67
N ALA A 89 -1.46 -4.55 -1.12
CA ALA A 89 -0.61 -5.49 -1.87
C ALA A 89 -1.40 -6.55 -2.65
N GLY A 90 -2.74 -6.56 -2.56
CA GLY A 90 -3.58 -7.48 -3.33
C GLY A 90 -4.92 -7.85 -2.69
N GLY A 91 -5.22 -7.36 -1.49
CA GLY A 91 -6.46 -7.64 -0.78
C GLY A 91 -7.69 -7.05 -1.48
N LYS A 92 -8.78 -7.80 -1.52
CA LYS A 92 -10.07 -7.38 -2.07
C LYS A 92 -11.14 -7.22 -0.99
N THR A 93 -11.05 -8.03 0.04
CA THR A 93 -11.94 -8.01 1.20
C THR A 93 -11.11 -7.95 2.48
N PHE A 94 -11.77 -7.68 3.61
CA PHE A 94 -11.12 -7.70 4.92
C PHE A 94 -10.57 -9.09 5.26
N ASP A 95 -11.40 -10.12 5.15
CA ASP A 95 -11.06 -11.50 5.50
C ASP A 95 -9.97 -12.10 4.59
N ASP A 96 -9.88 -11.65 3.35
CA ASP A 96 -8.79 -12.00 2.42
C ASP A 96 -7.47 -11.34 2.82
N SER A 97 -7.54 -10.14 3.40
CA SER A 97 -6.40 -9.29 3.72
C SER A 97 -5.81 -9.56 5.10
N TYR A 98 -6.65 -9.82 6.10
CA TYR A 98 -6.25 -9.87 7.51
C TYR A 98 -6.84 -11.06 8.23
N THR A 99 -6.07 -11.62 9.17
CA THR A 99 -6.52 -12.68 10.07
C THR A 99 -6.58 -12.14 11.51
N LEU A 100 -7.74 -12.35 12.15
CA LEU A 100 -7.99 -12.11 13.55
C LEU A 100 -8.11 -13.46 14.29
N THR A 101 -7.69 -13.52 15.53
CA THR A 101 -7.81 -14.71 16.38
C THR A 101 -8.48 -14.38 17.71
N ASP A 102 -7.74 -13.82 18.63
CA ASP A 102 -8.22 -13.43 19.97
C ASP A 102 -7.80 -11.99 20.31
N VAL A 103 -8.33 -11.46 21.41
CA VAL A 103 -8.09 -10.08 21.85
C VAL A 103 -6.61 -9.80 22.17
N SER A 104 -5.87 -10.79 22.63
CA SER A 104 -4.46 -10.63 23.02
C SER A 104 -3.49 -10.79 21.86
N THR A 105 -3.93 -11.46 20.80
CA THR A 105 -3.09 -11.72 19.62
C THR A 105 -3.25 -10.60 18.60
N LYS A 106 -2.11 -10.04 18.18
CA LYS A 106 -2.11 -8.97 17.18
C LYS A 106 -2.63 -9.48 15.83
N PRO A 107 -3.40 -8.63 15.10
CA PRO A 107 -3.85 -8.98 13.76
C PRO A 107 -2.68 -9.14 12.79
N THR A 108 -2.81 -10.05 11.83
CA THR A 108 -1.78 -10.37 10.84
C THR A 108 -2.26 -10.13 9.42
N CYS A 109 -1.32 -9.79 8.53
CA CYS A 109 -1.59 -9.64 7.11
C CYS A 109 -1.35 -10.97 6.38
N ASN A 110 -2.31 -11.39 5.54
CA ASN A 110 -2.24 -12.65 4.80
C ASN A 110 -1.33 -12.58 3.56
N PHE A 111 -1.15 -11.38 2.97
CA PHE A 111 -0.33 -11.20 1.76
C PHE A 111 1.17 -11.15 2.02
N SER A 112 1.59 -10.56 3.12
CA SER A 112 3.01 -10.40 3.46
C SER A 112 3.22 -10.47 4.97
N PRO A 113 3.04 -11.64 5.58
CA PRO A 113 3.06 -11.78 7.04
C PRO A 113 4.42 -11.50 7.68
N LEU A 114 5.50 -11.50 6.90
CA LEU A 114 6.86 -11.22 7.40
C LEU A 114 7.24 -9.73 7.36
N THR A 115 6.65 -8.96 6.45
CA THR A 115 7.00 -7.55 6.25
C THR A 115 5.90 -6.60 6.68
N HIS A 116 4.64 -7.04 6.58
CA HIS A 116 3.46 -6.29 7.02
C HIS A 116 3.08 -6.70 8.45
N VAL A 117 3.93 -6.39 9.40
CA VAL A 117 3.75 -6.74 10.83
C VAL A 117 3.69 -5.48 11.67
N LEU A 118 2.88 -5.54 12.73
CA LEU A 118 2.91 -4.52 13.77
C LEU A 118 4.25 -4.58 14.51
N PRO A 119 4.92 -3.45 14.71
CA PRO A 119 6.12 -3.43 15.54
C PRO A 119 5.75 -3.93 16.94
N THR A 120 6.45 -4.96 17.38
CA THR A 120 6.42 -5.36 18.78
C THR A 120 7.12 -4.26 19.56
N THR A 121 6.39 -3.54 20.41
CA THR A 121 7.01 -2.69 21.42
C THR A 121 7.77 -3.62 22.35
N THR A 122 9.04 -3.81 22.08
CA THR A 122 9.95 -4.32 23.10
C THR A 122 10.07 -3.20 24.13
N THR A 123 9.28 -3.31 25.19
CA THR A 123 9.49 -2.50 26.39
C THR A 123 10.87 -2.91 26.93
N ASN A 124 11.82 -2.02 26.76
CA ASN A 124 13.14 -2.13 27.39
C ASN A 124 13.01 -1.69 28.84
#